data_6cfa929b80a5c2b31714e0a029e2ce29
#
_entry.id   6cfa929b80a5c2b31714e0a029e2ce29
#
_cell.length_a   1.000
_cell.length_b   1.000
_cell.length_c   1.000
_cell.angle_alpha   90.00
_cell.angle_beta   90.00
_cell.angle_gamma   90.00
#
_symmetry.space_group_name_H-M   'P 1'
#
loop_
_entity.id
_entity.type
_entity.pdbx_description
1 polymer ?
#
loop_
_entity_poly.entity_id
_entity_poly.type
_entity_poly.pdbx_seq_one_letter_code
_entity_poly.pdbx_strand_id
1 'polypeptide(L)'
;ASVAGYNPENDAFGKDASKFERLGTVAADSEYYVAFTGAPYIYSTCGGLDVNENLQVLDTNGNVIPGLFACGTDSMGVLFNEDKAYTNYGGCAQSYCFVSGRDAGAYAAAHLED
;
A
#
# COMPACT_ATOMS: atom_id res chain seq x y z
N ALA A 1 -12.57 1.26 24.28
CA ALA A 1 -13.68 1.93 23.58
C ALA A 1 -14.31 0.99 22.56
N SER A 2 -13.55 0.30 21.72
CA SER A 2 -14.09 -0.60 20.69
C SER A 2 -14.86 -1.80 21.25
N VAL A 3 -14.42 -2.35 22.39
CA VAL A 3 -15.06 -3.53 23.01
C VAL A 3 -16.37 -3.16 23.68
N ALA A 4 -16.41 -2.01 24.39
CA ALA A 4 -17.62 -1.56 25.08
C ALA A 4 -18.73 -1.12 24.12
N GLY A 5 -18.39 -0.76 22.90
CA GLY A 5 -19.36 -0.33 21.88
C GLY A 5 -19.73 -1.42 20.86
N TYR A 6 -19.15 -2.62 20.96
CA TYR A 6 -19.44 -3.69 20.01
C TYR A 6 -20.78 -4.36 20.34
N ASN A 7 -21.68 -4.30 19.39
CA ASN A 7 -22.95 -5.04 19.43
C ASN A 7 -23.02 -5.98 18.21
N PRO A 8 -22.92 -7.30 18.41
CA PRO A 8 -22.93 -8.26 17.30
C PRO A 8 -24.23 -8.27 16.50
N GLU A 9 -25.35 -7.85 17.11
CA GLU A 9 -26.65 -7.79 16.44
C GLU A 9 -26.79 -6.57 15.53
N ASN A 10 -25.91 -5.59 15.68
CA ASN A 10 -25.97 -4.33 14.94
C ASN A 10 -24.57 -3.86 14.49
N ASP A 11 -23.73 -4.79 14.07
CA ASP A 11 -22.42 -4.45 13.53
C ASP A 11 -22.55 -3.93 12.10
N ALA A 12 -22.18 -2.67 11.89
CA ALA A 12 -22.24 -1.99 10.59
C ALA A 12 -21.41 -2.67 9.50
N PHE A 13 -20.43 -3.50 9.87
CA PHE A 13 -19.55 -4.19 8.95
C PHE A 13 -19.90 -5.69 8.79
N GLY A 14 -20.95 -6.17 9.46
CA GLY A 14 -21.39 -7.55 9.37
C GLY A 14 -20.35 -8.57 9.86
N LYS A 15 -19.53 -8.19 10.84
CA LYS A 15 -18.49 -9.09 11.36
C LYS A 15 -19.11 -10.20 12.18
N ASP A 16 -18.59 -11.41 12.00
CA ASP A 16 -19.02 -12.58 12.74
C ASP A 16 -18.72 -12.41 14.25
N ALA A 17 -19.78 -12.54 15.07
CA ALA A 17 -19.70 -12.44 16.52
C ALA A 17 -18.68 -13.41 17.14
N SER A 18 -18.50 -14.60 16.56
CA SER A 18 -17.53 -15.60 17.05
C SER A 18 -16.10 -15.08 17.07
N LYS A 19 -15.76 -14.13 16.21
CA LYS A 19 -14.43 -13.49 16.16
C LYS A 19 -14.14 -12.58 17.34
N PHE A 20 -15.21 -12.21 18.07
CA PHE A 20 -15.13 -11.32 19.21
C PHE A 20 -15.41 -12.02 20.55
N GLU A 21 -15.62 -13.34 20.56
CA GLU A 21 -15.86 -14.10 21.80
C GLU A 21 -14.76 -13.86 22.84
N ARG A 22 -13.51 -13.79 22.40
CA ARG A 22 -12.37 -13.49 23.30
C ARG A 22 -12.43 -12.07 23.88
N LEU A 23 -13.04 -11.13 23.17
CA LEU A 23 -13.20 -9.76 23.63
C LEU A 23 -14.38 -9.62 24.59
N GLY A 24 -15.38 -10.51 24.54
CA GLY A 24 -16.50 -10.55 25.46
C GLY A 24 -16.12 -10.87 26.90
N THR A 25 -14.93 -11.41 27.14
CA THR A 25 -14.38 -11.68 28.48
C THR A 25 -13.57 -10.50 29.03
N VAL A 26 -13.40 -9.44 28.26
CA VAL A 26 -12.61 -8.27 28.61
C VAL A 26 -13.48 -7.29 29.39
N ALA A 27 -13.29 -7.18 30.69
CA ALA A 27 -14.04 -6.24 31.53
C ALA A 27 -13.42 -4.84 31.45
N ALA A 28 -14.29 -3.82 31.47
CA ALA A 28 -13.85 -2.43 31.32
C ALA A 28 -12.99 -1.89 32.46
N ASP A 29 -13.08 -2.52 33.62
CA ASP A 29 -12.37 -2.20 34.85
C ASP A 29 -11.12 -3.08 35.10
N SER A 30 -10.81 -3.97 34.18
CA SER A 30 -9.63 -4.83 34.27
C SER A 30 -8.36 -4.07 33.86
N GLU A 31 -7.24 -4.41 34.50
CA GLU A 31 -5.92 -3.94 34.10
C GLU A 31 -5.45 -4.73 32.88
N TYR A 32 -4.95 -4.03 31.87
CA TYR A 32 -4.40 -4.60 30.66
C TYR A 32 -2.96 -4.15 30.46
N TYR A 33 -2.12 -5.08 30.04
CA TYR A 33 -0.74 -4.81 29.71
C TYR A 33 -0.57 -4.83 28.22
N VAL A 34 -0.02 -3.75 27.65
CA VAL A 34 0.32 -3.65 26.24
C VAL A 34 1.83 -3.70 26.11
N ALA A 35 2.32 -4.71 25.42
CA ALA A 35 3.73 -4.80 25.06
C ALA A 35 3.96 -4.16 23.69
N PHE A 36 4.82 -3.16 23.64
CA PHE A 36 5.30 -2.59 22.39
C PHE A 36 6.70 -3.13 22.10
N THR A 37 6.84 -3.76 20.95
CA THR A 37 8.16 -4.04 20.40
C THR A 37 8.37 -3.07 19.24
N GLY A 38 9.34 -2.21 19.34
CA GLY A 38 9.72 -1.26 18.30
C GLY A 38 11.09 -1.65 17.74
N ALA A 39 11.18 -1.70 16.44
CA ALA A 39 12.45 -1.77 15.73
C ALA A 39 12.37 -0.81 14.54
N PRO A 40 13.47 -0.13 14.20
CA PRO A 40 13.48 0.64 12.96
C PRO A 40 13.44 -0.33 11.77
N TYR A 41 12.47 -0.16 10.91
CA TYR A 41 12.50 -0.84 9.61
C TYR A 41 12.38 0.13 8.48
N ILE A 42 12.97 -0.28 7.34
CA ILE A 42 12.69 0.36 6.07
C ILE A 42 11.50 -0.38 5.46
N TYR A 43 10.40 0.32 5.30
CA TYR A 43 9.18 -0.22 4.71
C TYR A 43 9.19 -0.08 3.19
N SER A 44 9.63 1.07 2.71
CA SER A 44 9.75 1.41 1.31
C SER A 44 10.69 2.60 1.15
N THR A 45 11.25 2.77 -0.03
CA THR A 45 11.95 4.00 -0.41
C THR A 45 10.99 4.95 -1.12
N CYS A 46 11.16 6.26 -0.92
CA CYS A 46 10.52 7.27 -1.74
C CYS A 46 11.41 7.52 -2.95
N GLY A 47 10.83 7.56 -4.14
CA GLY A 47 11.58 7.67 -5.38
C GLY A 47 11.57 6.36 -6.17
N GLY A 48 12.62 6.09 -6.92
CA GLY A 48 12.74 4.95 -7.81
C GLY A 48 13.09 5.38 -9.22
N LEU A 49 12.86 4.53 -10.20
CA LEU A 49 13.07 4.83 -11.61
C LEU A 49 12.00 5.83 -12.10
N ASP A 50 12.44 6.82 -12.85
CA ASP A 50 11.52 7.73 -13.54
C ASP A 50 10.81 7.01 -14.67
N VAL A 51 9.49 7.19 -14.76
CA VAL A 51 8.67 6.56 -15.78
C VAL A 51 7.70 7.57 -16.40
N ASN A 52 7.35 7.32 -17.65
CA ASN A 52 6.28 8.05 -18.32
C ASN A 52 4.89 7.49 -17.97
N GLU A 53 3.84 8.02 -18.60
CA GLU A 53 2.46 7.58 -18.40
C GLU A 53 2.18 6.11 -18.79
N ASN A 54 3.06 5.51 -19.59
CA ASN A 54 3.00 4.12 -20.01
C ASN A 54 3.90 3.21 -19.15
N LEU A 55 4.47 3.74 -18.08
CA LEU A 55 5.38 3.05 -17.17
C LEU A 55 6.70 2.57 -17.82
N GLN A 56 7.06 3.17 -18.96
CA GLN A 56 8.37 3.00 -19.58
C GLN A 56 9.40 3.83 -18.82
N VAL A 57 10.54 3.24 -18.53
CA VAL A 57 11.63 3.91 -17.81
C VAL A 57 12.27 4.98 -18.68
N LEU A 58 12.56 6.12 -18.06
CA LEU A 58 13.23 7.25 -18.70
C LEU A 58 14.71 7.28 -18.31
N ASP A 59 15.55 7.69 -19.27
CA ASP A 59 16.94 8.01 -19.00
C ASP A 59 17.08 9.40 -18.32
N THR A 60 18.28 9.78 -17.94
CA THR A 60 18.57 11.08 -17.30
C THR A 60 18.29 12.30 -18.18
N ASN A 61 18.02 12.12 -19.48
CA ASN A 61 17.64 13.17 -20.40
C ASN A 61 16.12 13.19 -20.67
N GLY A 62 15.36 12.28 -20.03
CA GLY A 62 13.94 12.13 -20.21
C GLY A 62 13.52 11.32 -21.43
N ASN A 63 14.42 10.58 -22.06
CA ASN A 63 14.10 9.71 -23.17
C ASN A 63 13.71 8.31 -22.67
N VAL A 64 12.78 7.69 -23.37
CA VAL A 64 12.38 6.30 -23.07
C VAL A 64 13.54 5.35 -23.33
N ILE A 65 13.79 4.46 -22.37
CA ILE A 65 14.69 3.31 -22.55
C ILE A 65 13.85 2.16 -23.16
N PRO A 66 14.08 1.79 -24.41
CA PRO A 66 13.25 0.80 -25.09
C PRO A 66 13.24 -0.56 -24.37
N GLY A 67 12.06 -1.13 -24.23
CA GLY A 67 11.86 -2.45 -23.62
C GLY A 67 11.98 -2.48 -22.09
N LEU A 68 12.25 -1.35 -21.43
CA LEU A 68 12.38 -1.29 -19.97
C LEU A 68 11.16 -0.62 -19.35
N PHE A 69 10.53 -1.33 -18.40
CA PHE A 69 9.37 -0.86 -17.65
C PHE A 69 9.66 -0.93 -16.16
N ALA A 70 9.06 -0.05 -15.39
CA ALA A 70 9.09 -0.12 -13.93
C ALA A 70 7.71 0.14 -13.33
N CYS A 71 7.35 -0.64 -12.31
CA CYS A 71 6.07 -0.52 -11.64
C CYS A 71 6.21 -0.74 -10.12
N GLY A 72 5.18 -0.43 -9.37
CA GLY A 72 5.18 -0.62 -7.93
C GLY A 72 6.26 0.17 -7.21
N THR A 73 6.96 -0.47 -6.29
CA THR A 73 8.00 0.17 -5.48
C THR A 73 9.19 0.66 -6.30
N ASP A 74 9.46 0.06 -7.46
CA ASP A 74 10.58 0.46 -8.31
C ASP A 74 10.34 1.79 -9.04
N SER A 75 9.08 2.23 -9.13
CA SER A 75 8.66 3.53 -9.67
C SER A 75 7.86 4.36 -8.65
N MET A 76 8.13 4.18 -7.37
CA MET A 76 7.38 4.84 -6.29
C MET A 76 7.48 6.37 -6.32
N GLY A 77 8.45 6.92 -7.04
CA GLY A 77 8.60 8.36 -7.28
C GLY A 77 7.38 9.01 -7.93
N VAL A 78 6.54 8.24 -8.63
CA VAL A 78 5.24 8.71 -9.14
C VAL A 78 4.32 9.18 -7.99
N LEU A 79 4.35 8.49 -6.86
CA LEU A 79 3.55 8.83 -5.68
C LEU A 79 4.32 9.72 -4.69
N PHE A 80 5.58 9.38 -4.43
CA PHE A 80 6.39 10.00 -3.39
C PHE A 80 7.82 10.22 -3.88
N ASN A 81 8.26 11.45 -3.88
CA ASN A 81 9.61 11.86 -4.26
C ASN A 81 10.05 13.07 -3.41
N GLU A 82 11.13 13.75 -3.77
CA GLU A 82 11.64 14.91 -3.07
C GLU A 82 10.65 16.10 -3.04
N ASP A 83 9.80 16.21 -4.06
CA ASP A 83 8.78 17.26 -4.16
C ASP A 83 7.43 16.83 -3.58
N LYS A 84 7.19 15.54 -3.48
CA LYS A 84 5.93 14.94 -2.99
C LYS A 84 6.21 14.14 -1.73
N ALA A 85 6.00 14.76 -0.59
CA ALA A 85 6.20 14.13 0.70
C ALA A 85 5.37 12.84 0.85
N TYR A 86 5.95 11.86 1.53
CA TYR A 86 5.23 10.65 1.89
C TYR A 86 3.98 10.98 2.70
N THR A 87 2.86 10.48 2.23
CA THR A 87 1.59 10.59 2.93
C THR A 87 1.10 9.19 3.30
N ASN A 88 0.84 8.99 4.58
CA ASN A 88 0.43 7.69 5.10
C ASN A 88 -1.05 7.41 4.82
N TYR A 89 -1.36 7.02 3.59
CA TYR A 89 -2.67 6.48 3.23
C TYR A 89 -2.62 4.96 3.20
N GLY A 90 -3.44 4.31 4.03
CA GLY A 90 -3.58 2.86 4.00
C GLY A 90 -3.98 2.37 2.60
N GLY A 91 -3.19 1.44 2.06
CA GLY A 91 -3.45 0.84 0.75
C GLY A 91 -2.89 1.58 -0.46
N CYS A 92 -2.39 2.82 -0.31
CA CYS A 92 -1.92 3.61 -1.45
C CYS A 92 -0.80 2.91 -2.23
N ALA A 93 0.27 2.51 -1.57
CA ALA A 93 1.39 1.83 -2.22
C ALA A 93 0.99 0.47 -2.81
N GLN A 94 0.15 -0.28 -2.10
CA GLN A 94 -0.34 -1.57 -2.58
C GLN A 94 -1.24 -1.42 -3.80
N SER A 95 -2.15 -0.46 -3.80
CA SER A 95 -2.99 -0.16 -4.95
C SER A 95 -2.16 0.26 -6.16
N TYR A 96 -1.13 1.07 -5.94
CA TYR A 96 -0.21 1.47 -7.00
C TYR A 96 0.53 0.27 -7.60
N CYS A 97 0.99 -0.68 -6.77
CA CYS A 97 1.63 -1.90 -7.28
C CYS A 97 0.71 -2.70 -8.21
N PHE A 98 -0.56 -2.86 -7.84
CA PHE A 98 -1.51 -3.59 -8.68
C PHE A 98 -1.85 -2.85 -9.98
N VAL A 99 -2.14 -1.56 -9.89
CA VAL A 99 -2.54 -0.76 -11.05
C VAL A 99 -1.37 -0.61 -12.02
N SER A 100 -0.20 -0.19 -11.53
CA SER A 100 0.97 0.02 -12.36
C SER A 100 1.48 -1.27 -13.00
N GLY A 101 1.45 -2.39 -12.25
CA GLY A 101 1.84 -3.69 -12.80
C GLY A 101 0.91 -4.15 -13.93
N ARG A 102 -0.41 -3.96 -13.76
CA ARG A 102 -1.39 -4.25 -14.81
C ARG A 102 -1.17 -3.39 -16.04
N ASP A 103 -0.99 -2.10 -15.86
CA ASP A 103 -0.92 -1.14 -16.96
C ASP A 103 0.42 -1.27 -17.70
N ALA A 104 1.55 -1.47 -17.00
CA ALA A 104 2.84 -1.78 -17.62
C ALA A 104 2.78 -3.08 -18.44
N GLY A 105 2.17 -4.12 -17.88
CA GLY A 105 2.01 -5.41 -18.58
C GLY A 105 1.13 -5.31 -19.82
N ALA A 106 0.01 -4.57 -19.74
CA ALA A 106 -0.87 -4.35 -20.86
C ALA A 106 -0.19 -3.57 -21.99
N TYR A 107 0.53 -2.50 -21.64
CA TYR A 107 1.25 -1.71 -22.63
C TYR A 107 2.38 -2.52 -23.28
N ALA A 108 3.20 -3.20 -22.50
CA ALA A 108 4.27 -4.05 -23.00
C ALA A 108 3.74 -5.13 -23.96
N ALA A 109 2.63 -5.79 -23.60
CA ALA A 109 2.04 -6.82 -24.44
C ALA A 109 1.50 -6.29 -25.79
N ALA A 110 1.02 -5.03 -25.80
CA ALA A 110 0.54 -4.39 -27.01
C ALA A 110 1.67 -3.90 -27.94
N HIS A 111 2.91 -3.79 -27.44
CA HIS A 111 4.06 -3.21 -28.14
C HIS A 111 5.28 -4.14 -28.13
N LEU A 112 5.05 -5.45 -28.21
CA LEU A 112 6.13 -6.46 -28.19
C LEU A 112 7.03 -6.43 -29.43
N GLU A 113 6.63 -5.76 -30.49
CA GLU A 113 7.36 -5.71 -31.78
C GLU A 113 8.08 -4.36 -32.01
N ASP A 114 7.97 -3.45 -31.06
CA ASP A 114 8.64 -2.15 -31.05
C ASP A 114 9.95 -2.25 -30.24
#